data_b9e1964fde0ca906a7fed5bbcd9a4359
#
_entry.id   b9e1964fde0ca906a7fed5bbcd9a4359
#
_cell.length_a   1.000
_cell.length_b   1.000
_cell.length_c   1.000
_cell.angle_alpha   90.00
_cell.angle_beta   90.00
_cell.angle_gamma   90.00
#
_symmetry.space_group_name_H-M   'P 1'
#
loop_
_entity.id
_entity.type
_entity.pdbx_description
1 polymer ?
#
loop_
_entity_poly.entity_id
_entity_poly.type
_entity_poly.pdbx_seq_one_letter_code
_entity_poly.pdbx_strand_id
1 'polypeptide(L)'
;MVIGITLGLQSEHESVWVNGIKLNAIFLAKCLKKIGKHEVIILDTSDKVKDLTKVNWDPIEFPVKRYWDVWKDVDILITLGTSFPKENMDQFKASGKNKRVIKYMCGNNYVIDMERAIFTEGKDMVATWDLGADEVWYVPQQGYQNHYYYKTIFRCNAIPVPF
;
A
#
# COMPACT_ATOMS: atom_id res chain seq x y z
N MET A 1 -14.59 -9.79 5.59
CA MET A 1 -13.23 -9.77 5.01
C MET A 1 -12.37 -8.86 5.85
N VAL A 2 -11.13 -9.22 6.02
CA VAL A 2 -10.10 -8.40 6.67
C VAL A 2 -9.26 -7.74 5.58
N ILE A 3 -9.20 -6.40 5.60
CA ILE A 3 -8.42 -5.60 4.65
C ILE A 3 -7.25 -5.00 5.42
N GLY A 4 -6.05 -5.33 4.99
CA GLY A 4 -4.81 -4.78 5.54
C GLY A 4 -4.22 -3.71 4.62
N ILE A 5 -3.89 -2.53 5.18
CA ILE A 5 -3.23 -1.43 4.46
C ILE A 5 -1.83 -1.29 5.04
N THR A 6 -0.80 -1.45 4.20
CA THR A 6 0.58 -1.40 4.69
C THR A 6 1.10 0.02 4.81
N LEU A 7 1.90 0.23 5.84
CA LEU A 7 2.68 1.45 6.05
C LEU A 7 4.04 1.10 6.66
N GLY A 8 5.05 1.94 6.41
CA GLY A 8 6.31 1.90 7.13
C GLY A 8 6.33 2.99 8.20
N LEU A 9 6.22 2.61 9.46
CA LEU A 9 6.34 3.54 10.58
C LEU A 9 7.81 3.82 10.91
N GLN A 10 8.13 5.05 11.29
CA GLN A 10 9.50 5.44 11.64
C GLN A 10 9.71 5.51 13.16
N SER A 11 8.67 5.85 13.92
CA SER A 11 8.69 5.91 15.39
C SER A 11 7.28 5.82 15.99
N GLU A 12 7.20 5.58 17.29
CA GLU A 12 5.95 5.57 18.07
C GLU A 12 5.27 6.95 18.11
N HIS A 13 6.08 8.01 17.96
CA HIS A 13 5.60 9.41 18.06
C HIS A 13 5.42 10.08 16.70
N GLU A 14 5.51 9.33 15.63
CA GLU A 14 5.38 9.88 14.30
C GLU A 14 3.95 10.38 14.03
N SER A 15 3.83 11.64 13.63
CA SER A 15 2.52 12.19 13.27
C SER A 15 2.05 11.70 11.89
N VAL A 16 0.81 11.28 11.79
CA VAL A 16 0.17 10.93 10.52
C VAL A 16 0.11 12.12 9.55
N TRP A 17 0.08 13.33 10.08
CA TRP A 17 -0.12 14.56 9.31
C TRP A 17 1.13 15.05 8.56
N VAL A 18 2.30 14.55 8.89
CA VAL A 18 3.55 14.98 8.25
C VAL A 18 3.87 14.23 6.95
N ASN A 19 3.08 13.24 6.58
CA ASN A 19 3.36 12.40 5.42
C ASN A 19 2.08 12.10 4.64
N GLY A 20 2.03 12.54 3.38
CA GLY A 20 0.88 12.34 2.50
C GLY A 20 0.51 10.86 2.28
N ILE A 21 1.49 9.94 2.30
CA ILE A 21 1.23 8.50 2.18
C ILE A 21 0.40 8.01 3.37
N LYS A 22 0.73 8.43 4.60
CA LYS A 22 0.00 8.04 5.81
C LYS A 22 -1.41 8.61 5.83
N LEU A 23 -1.57 9.87 5.41
CA LEU A 23 -2.89 10.47 5.23
C LEU A 23 -3.75 9.69 4.23
N ASN A 24 -3.20 9.33 3.08
CA ASN A 24 -3.92 8.53 2.10
C ASN A 24 -4.31 7.16 2.65
N ALA A 25 -3.47 6.51 3.46
CA ALA A 25 -3.82 5.25 4.10
C ALA A 25 -5.01 5.39 5.05
N ILE A 26 -5.03 6.43 5.88
CA ILE A 26 -6.13 6.69 6.82
C ILE A 26 -7.42 7.04 6.08
N PHE A 27 -7.36 7.89 5.05
CA PHE A 27 -8.55 8.22 4.25
C PHE A 27 -9.09 7.00 3.52
N LEU A 28 -8.23 6.19 2.92
CA LEU A 28 -8.63 4.93 2.28
C LEU A 28 -9.27 3.99 3.31
N ALA A 29 -8.67 3.83 4.48
CA ALA A 29 -9.23 3.01 5.56
C ALA A 29 -10.63 3.47 5.98
N LYS A 30 -10.83 4.79 6.15
CA LYS A 30 -12.14 5.38 6.46
C LYS A 30 -13.16 5.13 5.35
N CYS A 31 -12.78 5.29 4.09
CA CYS A 31 -13.64 5.01 2.94
C CYS A 31 -14.04 3.53 2.91
N LEU A 32 -13.11 2.61 3.05
CA LEU A 32 -13.37 1.17 3.04
C LEU A 32 -14.28 0.75 4.20
N LYS A 33 -14.07 1.29 5.40
CA LYS A 33 -14.94 1.05 6.55
C LYS A 33 -16.37 1.56 6.31
N LYS A 34 -16.51 2.73 5.65
CA LYS A 34 -17.82 3.34 5.37
C LYS A 34 -18.59 2.62 4.27
N ILE A 35 -17.90 2.13 3.24
CA ILE A 35 -18.52 1.48 2.06
C ILE A 35 -19.01 0.07 2.42
N GLY A 36 -18.28 -0.66 3.24
CA GLY A 36 -18.55 -2.07 3.50
C GLY A 36 -18.46 -2.46 4.97
N LYS A 37 -18.96 -3.67 5.28
CA LYS A 37 -18.84 -4.31 6.59
C LYS A 37 -17.50 -5.07 6.67
N HIS A 38 -16.40 -4.37 6.43
CA HIS A 38 -15.06 -4.96 6.42
C HIS A 38 -14.31 -4.55 7.70
N GLU A 39 -13.54 -5.46 8.23
CA GLU A 39 -12.50 -5.11 9.18
C GLU A 39 -11.34 -4.50 8.41
N VAL A 40 -10.91 -3.30 8.80
CA VAL A 40 -9.77 -2.62 8.19
C VAL A 40 -8.69 -2.47 9.24
N ILE A 41 -7.48 -2.91 8.93
CA ILE A 41 -6.32 -2.83 9.81
C ILE A 41 -5.16 -2.12 9.10
N ILE A 42 -4.40 -1.34 9.85
CA ILE A 42 -3.15 -0.75 9.40
C ILE A 42 -2.01 -1.71 9.75
N LEU A 43 -1.15 -2.01 8.79
CA LEU A 43 -0.09 -2.99 8.91
C LEU A 43 1.28 -2.30 8.86
N ASP A 44 1.96 -2.25 10.00
CA ASP A 44 3.35 -1.81 10.03
C ASP A 44 4.27 -2.87 9.41
N THR A 45 5.12 -2.43 8.49
CA THR A 45 6.10 -3.25 7.77
C THR A 45 7.54 -2.86 8.06
N SER A 46 7.74 -1.87 8.94
CA SER A 46 9.05 -1.25 9.12
C SER A 46 9.93 -1.92 10.19
N ASP A 47 9.33 -2.65 11.13
CA ASP A 47 9.98 -3.19 12.33
C ASP A 47 10.71 -2.14 13.22
N LYS A 48 10.53 -0.84 12.94
CA LYS A 48 11.19 0.24 13.70
C LYS A 48 10.45 0.60 14.98
N VAL A 49 9.14 0.37 15.02
CA VAL A 49 8.29 0.61 16.19
C VAL A 49 8.22 -0.65 17.02
N LYS A 50 8.76 -0.61 18.25
CA LYS A 50 8.77 -1.78 19.14
C LYS A 50 7.39 -2.07 19.73
N ASP A 51 6.68 -1.03 20.11
CA ASP A 51 5.38 -1.12 20.77
C ASP A 51 4.31 -0.37 19.94
N LEU A 52 3.57 -1.13 19.14
CA LEU A 52 2.52 -0.56 18.28
C LEU A 52 1.32 -0.02 19.07
N THR A 53 1.16 -0.39 20.34
CA THR A 53 0.09 0.16 21.18
C THR A 53 0.31 1.63 21.54
N LYS A 54 1.53 2.11 21.42
CA LYS A 54 1.90 3.51 21.65
C LYS A 54 1.76 4.41 20.43
N VAL A 55 1.49 3.83 19.27
CA VAL A 55 1.24 4.62 18.06
C VAL A 55 -0.05 5.39 18.25
N ASN A 56 0.09 6.66 18.57
CA ASN A 56 -1.05 7.55 18.84
C ASN A 56 -1.30 8.47 17.65
N TRP A 57 -2.07 7.98 16.70
CA TRP A 57 -2.56 8.80 15.59
C TRP A 57 -4.00 9.22 15.87
N ASP A 58 -4.19 10.16 16.76
CA ASP A 58 -5.52 10.69 17.04
C ASP A 58 -6.10 11.41 15.79
N PRO A 59 -7.27 11.05 15.32
CA PRO A 59 -8.20 10.01 15.79
C PRO A 59 -8.13 8.74 14.91
N ILE A 60 -7.23 7.80 15.19
CA ILE A 60 -7.24 6.53 14.49
C ILE A 60 -8.26 5.60 15.11
N GLU A 61 -9.27 5.26 14.34
CA GLU A 61 -10.28 4.25 14.66
C GLU A 61 -9.87 2.84 14.19
N PHE A 62 -8.62 2.66 13.74
CA PHE A 62 -8.16 1.42 13.13
C PHE A 62 -7.05 0.78 13.96
N PRO A 63 -7.10 -0.53 14.20
CA PRO A 63 -5.99 -1.21 14.86
C PRO A 63 -4.74 -1.15 13.99
N VAL A 64 -3.59 -0.85 14.62
CA VAL A 64 -2.26 -0.95 14.01
C VAL A 64 -1.65 -2.25 14.46
N LYS A 65 -1.25 -3.11 13.52
CA LYS A 65 -0.65 -4.41 13.79
C LYS A 65 0.62 -4.58 12.97
N ARG A 66 1.53 -5.42 13.43
CA ARG A 66 2.71 -5.78 12.66
C ARG A 66 2.31 -6.73 11.52
N TYR A 67 2.75 -6.43 10.30
CA TYR A 67 2.42 -7.24 9.13
C TYR A 67 2.76 -8.72 9.35
N TRP A 68 3.96 -9.02 9.83
CA TRP A 68 4.46 -10.37 9.96
C TRP A 68 3.71 -11.23 10.98
N ASP A 69 3.00 -10.59 11.92
CA ASP A 69 2.24 -11.31 12.94
C ASP A 69 0.84 -11.74 12.45
N VAL A 70 0.27 -11.00 11.49
CA VAL A 70 -1.16 -11.16 11.12
C VAL A 70 -1.44 -11.32 9.62
N TRP A 71 -0.43 -11.34 8.77
CA TRP A 71 -0.60 -11.34 7.31
C TRP A 71 -1.44 -12.50 6.78
N LYS A 72 -1.42 -13.66 7.46
CA LYS A 72 -2.22 -14.83 7.08
C LYS A 72 -3.72 -14.63 7.31
N ASP A 73 -4.10 -13.76 8.24
CA ASP A 73 -5.50 -13.48 8.56
C ASP A 73 -6.11 -12.41 7.66
N VAL A 74 -5.26 -11.71 6.88
CA VAL A 74 -5.68 -10.67 5.93
C VAL A 74 -6.20 -11.31 4.65
N ASP A 75 -7.36 -10.87 4.15
CA ASP A 75 -7.94 -11.33 2.89
C ASP A 75 -7.45 -10.48 1.71
N ILE A 76 -7.42 -9.16 1.89
CA ILE A 76 -6.98 -8.20 0.87
C ILE A 76 -5.83 -7.39 1.46
N LEU A 77 -4.67 -7.47 0.81
CA LEU A 77 -3.50 -6.68 1.14
C LEU A 77 -3.40 -5.48 0.19
N ILE A 78 -3.51 -4.27 0.74
CA ILE A 78 -3.29 -3.03 -0.01
C ILE A 78 -1.90 -2.52 0.33
N THR A 79 -0.99 -2.60 -0.63
CA THR A 79 0.39 -2.13 -0.44
C THR A 79 0.49 -0.64 -0.73
N LEU A 80 0.81 0.13 0.30
CA LEU A 80 0.94 1.58 0.26
C LEU A 80 2.18 2.01 1.05
N GLY A 81 3.04 2.78 0.43
CA GLY A 81 4.27 3.27 1.07
C GLY A 81 5.32 2.19 1.38
N THR A 82 5.06 0.95 0.99
CA THR A 82 5.96 -0.19 1.12
C THR A 82 5.88 -1.00 -0.16
N SER A 83 7.01 -1.51 -0.59
CA SER A 83 7.10 -2.45 -1.70
C SER A 83 7.45 -3.83 -1.19
N PHE A 84 6.81 -4.85 -1.73
CA PHE A 84 7.09 -6.24 -1.40
C PHE A 84 7.77 -6.94 -2.57
N PRO A 85 8.80 -7.75 -2.32
CA PRO A 85 9.29 -8.70 -3.31
C PRO A 85 8.17 -9.61 -3.81
N LYS A 86 8.26 -10.02 -5.06
CA LYS A 86 7.25 -10.90 -5.68
C LYS A 86 7.02 -12.17 -4.86
N GLU A 87 8.07 -12.73 -4.29
CA GLU A 87 8.01 -13.94 -3.47
C GLU A 87 7.09 -13.78 -2.24
N ASN A 88 7.14 -12.62 -1.59
CA ASN A 88 6.27 -12.32 -0.44
C ASN A 88 4.81 -12.20 -0.85
N MET A 89 4.53 -11.60 -2.01
CA MET A 89 3.17 -11.51 -2.54
C MET A 89 2.64 -12.88 -2.97
N ASP A 90 3.47 -13.70 -3.59
CA ASP A 90 3.12 -15.07 -3.97
C ASP A 90 2.83 -15.92 -2.71
N GLN A 91 3.65 -15.80 -1.66
CA GLN A 91 3.40 -16.46 -0.36
C GLN A 91 2.09 -16.00 0.26
N PHE A 92 1.82 -14.69 0.23
CA PHE A 92 0.55 -14.14 0.73
C PHE A 92 -0.63 -14.76 -0.03
N LYS A 93 -0.60 -14.76 -1.36
CA LYS A 93 -1.67 -15.34 -2.18
C LYS A 93 -1.84 -16.84 -1.98
N ALA A 94 -0.76 -17.56 -1.76
CA ALA A 94 -0.78 -19.00 -1.48
C ALA A 94 -1.29 -19.35 -0.07
N SER A 95 -1.35 -18.39 0.85
CA SER A 95 -1.77 -18.62 2.24
C SER A 95 -3.26 -18.87 2.43
N GLY A 96 -4.08 -18.67 1.39
CA GLY A 96 -5.52 -18.92 1.47
C GLY A 96 -6.26 -18.70 0.15
N LYS A 97 -7.50 -19.18 0.11
CA LYS A 97 -8.37 -18.94 -1.05
C LYS A 97 -8.82 -17.49 -1.09
N ASN A 98 -8.87 -16.91 -2.29
CA ASN A 98 -9.35 -15.54 -2.53
C ASN A 98 -8.49 -14.41 -1.95
N LYS A 99 -7.25 -14.69 -1.56
CA LYS A 99 -6.30 -13.64 -1.19
C LYS A 99 -5.97 -12.75 -2.39
N ARG A 100 -5.98 -11.43 -2.18
CA ARG A 100 -5.67 -10.46 -3.23
C ARG A 100 -4.66 -9.43 -2.75
N VAL A 101 -3.81 -9.00 -3.67
CA VAL A 101 -2.84 -7.93 -3.47
C VAL A 101 -3.21 -6.76 -4.38
N ILE A 102 -3.40 -5.59 -3.79
CA ILE A 102 -3.67 -4.34 -4.50
C ILE A 102 -2.52 -3.39 -4.24
N LYS A 103 -1.87 -2.91 -5.29
CA LYS A 103 -0.90 -1.82 -5.18
C LYS A 103 -1.63 -0.49 -5.25
N TYR A 104 -1.47 0.35 -4.23
CA TYR A 104 -2.06 1.68 -4.22
C TYR A 104 -0.99 2.76 -4.47
N MET A 105 -1.18 3.51 -5.57
CA MET A 105 -0.28 4.54 -6.05
C MET A 105 -0.88 5.91 -5.75
N CYS A 106 -0.36 6.58 -4.73
CA CYS A 106 -0.82 7.91 -4.31
C CYS A 106 0.16 9.04 -4.62
N GLY A 107 1.30 8.72 -5.24
CA GLY A 107 2.31 9.67 -5.66
C GLY A 107 2.51 9.68 -7.18
N ASN A 108 3.31 10.62 -7.69
CA ASN A 108 3.66 10.69 -9.11
C ASN A 108 4.80 9.72 -9.45
N ASN A 109 4.54 8.42 -9.31
CA ASN A 109 5.55 7.39 -9.51
C ASN A 109 6.06 7.34 -10.95
N TYR A 110 5.24 7.74 -11.93
CA TYR A 110 5.70 7.85 -13.31
C TYR A 110 6.92 8.79 -13.45
N VAL A 111 6.82 9.99 -12.88
CA VAL A 111 7.94 10.95 -12.92
C VAL A 111 9.14 10.42 -12.15
N ILE A 112 8.93 9.86 -10.95
CA ILE A 112 10.00 9.29 -10.13
C ILE A 112 10.72 8.15 -10.88
N ASP A 113 9.98 7.27 -11.55
CA ASP A 113 10.57 6.16 -12.29
C ASP A 113 11.29 6.63 -13.55
N MET A 114 10.77 7.65 -14.25
CA MET A 114 11.45 8.25 -15.38
C MET A 114 12.75 8.93 -14.99
N GLU A 115 12.76 9.68 -13.88
CA GLU A 115 13.99 10.26 -13.33
C GLU A 115 15.00 9.17 -12.97
N ARG A 116 14.55 8.12 -12.28
CA ARG A 116 15.42 6.98 -11.93
C ARG A 116 15.95 6.26 -13.17
N ALA A 117 15.10 6.01 -14.17
CA ALA A 117 15.55 5.40 -15.42
C ALA A 117 16.67 6.20 -16.10
N ILE A 118 16.58 7.54 -16.05
CA ILE A 118 17.58 8.44 -16.64
C ILE A 118 18.87 8.47 -15.80
N PHE A 119 18.75 8.67 -14.49
CA PHE A 119 19.90 8.93 -13.62
C PHE A 119 20.56 7.66 -13.05
N THR A 120 19.88 6.52 -13.06
CA THR A 120 20.42 5.25 -12.54
C THR A 120 20.56 4.17 -13.62
N GLU A 121 20.43 4.54 -14.89
CA GLU A 121 20.45 3.59 -16.02
C GLU A 121 19.42 2.46 -15.87
N GLY A 122 18.28 2.77 -15.26
CA GLY A 122 17.19 1.83 -15.04
C GLY A 122 17.40 0.80 -13.91
N LYS A 123 18.48 0.92 -13.14
CA LYS A 123 18.84 -0.06 -12.10
C LYS A 123 17.94 -0.01 -10.86
N ASP A 124 17.25 1.10 -10.62
CA ASP A 124 16.50 1.33 -9.39
C ASP A 124 15.10 1.92 -9.67
N MET A 125 14.32 1.25 -10.51
CA MET A 125 12.95 1.67 -10.79
C MET A 125 11.98 1.11 -9.74
N VAL A 126 11.16 1.97 -9.15
CA VAL A 126 10.13 1.57 -8.17
C VAL A 126 9.10 0.63 -8.80
N ALA A 127 8.80 0.82 -10.08
CA ALA A 127 7.85 -0.02 -10.81
C ALA A 127 8.28 -1.49 -10.97
N THR A 128 9.57 -1.81 -10.77
CA THR A 128 10.04 -3.21 -10.78
C THR A 128 9.74 -3.96 -9.50
N TRP A 129 9.36 -3.24 -8.45
CA TRP A 129 8.92 -3.81 -7.19
C TRP A 129 7.41 -4.09 -7.28
N ASP A 130 6.83 -4.91 -6.49
CA ASP A 130 5.38 -5.20 -6.49
C ASP A 130 4.80 -5.85 -7.78
N LEU A 131 5.62 -6.54 -8.57
CA LEU A 131 5.18 -7.22 -9.80
C LEU A 131 4.20 -8.40 -9.57
N GLY A 132 3.73 -8.60 -8.39
CA GLY A 132 2.77 -9.64 -8.04
C GLY A 132 1.37 -9.12 -7.69
N ALA A 133 1.13 -7.82 -7.81
CA ALA A 133 -0.19 -7.24 -7.52
C ALA A 133 -1.25 -7.73 -8.53
N ASP A 134 -2.47 -7.96 -8.04
CA ASP A 134 -3.60 -8.35 -8.88
C ASP A 134 -4.25 -7.12 -9.54
N GLU A 135 -4.17 -5.96 -8.87
CA GLU A 135 -4.67 -4.68 -9.35
C GLU A 135 -3.75 -3.54 -8.88
N VAL A 136 -3.72 -2.46 -9.65
CA VAL A 136 -3.14 -1.19 -9.23
C VAL A 136 -4.26 -0.17 -9.08
N TRP A 137 -4.41 0.38 -7.89
CA TRP A 137 -5.27 1.53 -7.64
C TRP A 137 -4.42 2.81 -7.65
N TYR A 138 -4.94 3.89 -8.20
CA TYR A 138 -4.23 5.15 -8.27
C TYR A 138 -5.15 6.36 -8.09
N VAL A 139 -4.61 7.46 -7.59
CA VAL A 139 -5.38 8.71 -7.45
C VAL A 139 -5.61 9.36 -8.81
N PRO A 140 -6.86 9.73 -9.17
CA PRO A 140 -7.23 10.23 -10.50
C PRO A 140 -6.51 11.52 -10.90
N GLN A 141 -6.06 12.32 -9.93
CA GLN A 141 -5.34 13.58 -10.16
C GLN A 141 -4.04 13.40 -10.95
N GLN A 142 -3.53 12.19 -11.00
CA GLN A 142 -2.30 11.87 -11.75
C GLN A 142 -2.56 11.57 -13.23
N GLY A 143 -3.83 11.65 -13.64
CA GLY A 143 -4.27 11.67 -15.03
C GLY A 143 -4.22 10.31 -15.74
N TYR A 144 -4.86 10.31 -16.92
CA TYR A 144 -4.92 9.15 -17.80
C TYR A 144 -3.54 8.65 -18.28
N GLN A 145 -2.54 9.51 -18.30
CA GLN A 145 -1.17 9.14 -18.70
C GLN A 145 -0.60 8.04 -17.80
N ASN A 146 -0.86 8.10 -16.50
CA ASN A 146 -0.40 7.10 -15.55
C ASN A 146 -1.18 5.78 -15.65
N HIS A 147 -2.42 5.79 -16.17
CA HIS A 147 -3.21 4.58 -16.36
C HIS A 147 -2.48 3.57 -17.25
N TYR A 148 -2.05 4.00 -18.45
CA TYR A 148 -1.35 3.12 -19.38
C TYR A 148 0.01 2.69 -18.84
N TYR A 149 0.71 3.59 -18.18
CA TYR A 149 1.98 3.30 -17.53
C TYR A 149 1.79 2.18 -16.49
N TYR A 150 0.87 2.34 -15.55
CA TYR A 150 0.63 1.35 -14.51
C TYR A 150 0.17 0.00 -15.09
N LYS A 151 -0.78 0.03 -16.03
CA LYS A 151 -1.25 -1.20 -16.69
C LYS A 151 -0.12 -1.95 -17.38
N THR A 152 0.78 -1.23 -18.04
CA THR A 152 1.90 -1.83 -18.80
C THR A 152 2.96 -2.39 -17.86
N ILE A 153 3.39 -1.61 -16.87
CA ILE A 153 4.48 -2.00 -15.97
C ILE A 153 4.05 -3.13 -15.04
N PHE A 154 2.89 -2.99 -14.37
CA PHE A 154 2.44 -3.99 -13.41
C PHE A 154 1.71 -5.18 -14.07
N ARG A 155 1.39 -5.09 -15.36
CA ARG A 155 0.70 -6.14 -16.13
C ARG A 155 -0.62 -6.59 -15.49
N CYS A 156 -1.33 -5.68 -14.86
CA CYS A 156 -2.62 -5.92 -14.23
C CYS A 156 -3.58 -4.74 -14.50
N ASN A 157 -4.81 -4.84 -14.00
CA ASN A 157 -5.76 -3.74 -14.15
C ASN A 157 -5.31 -2.53 -13.33
N ALA A 158 -5.40 -1.35 -13.95
CA ALA A 158 -5.17 -0.07 -13.29
C ALA A 158 -6.53 0.65 -13.11
N ILE A 159 -6.87 0.99 -11.87
CA ILE A 159 -8.18 1.50 -11.49
C ILE A 159 -8.02 2.86 -10.80
N PRO A 160 -8.65 3.93 -11.32
CA PRO A 160 -8.69 5.20 -10.61
C PRO A 160 -9.61 5.09 -9.39
N VAL A 161 -9.10 5.44 -8.22
CA VAL A 161 -9.86 5.45 -6.96
C VAL A 161 -9.98 6.88 -6.48
N PRO A 162 -11.14 7.52 -6.67
CA PRO A 162 -11.38 8.87 -6.16
C PRO A 162 -11.59 8.84 -4.64
N PHE A 163 -11.09 9.86 -3.97
CA PHE A 163 -11.41 10.17 -2.57
C PHE A 163 -12.28 11.40 -2.49
#